data_0f87980f47c74937fa072b84483193d4
#
_entry.id   0f87980f47c74937fa072b84483193d4
#
_cell.length_a   1.000
_cell.length_b   1.000
_cell.length_c   1.000
_cell.angle_alpha   90.00
_cell.angle_beta   90.00
_cell.angle_gamma   90.00
#
_symmetry.space_group_name_H-M   'P 1'
#
loop_
_entity.id
_entity.type
_entity.pdbx_description
1 polymer ?
#
loop_
_entity_poly.entity_id
_entity_poly.type
_entity_poly.pdbx_seq_one_letter_code
_entity_poly.pdbx_strand_id
1 'polypeptide(L)'
;MNQATEKQLQIGVIAAGAWGTALAANWAQRHQVTIWAREPEVVESINSTHVNSRFLPEIRLPEALKATSDLSALLGSDVLVLATPVAALRITLQTLQNVFAGKPL
;
A
#
# COMPACT_ATOMS: atom_id res chain seq x y z
N MET A 1 29.14 -2.62 -3.50
CA MET A 1 27.88 -3.04 -2.94
C MET A 1 27.44 -4.35 -3.57
N ASN A 2 27.04 -5.25 -2.78
CA ASN A 2 26.70 -6.56 -3.25
C ASN A 2 25.18 -6.71 -3.40
N GLN A 3 24.71 -6.80 -4.62
CA GLN A 3 23.29 -6.94 -4.88
C GLN A 3 22.71 -8.23 -4.30
N ALA A 4 23.52 -9.26 -4.18
CA ALA A 4 23.05 -10.53 -3.67
C ALA A 4 22.60 -10.47 -2.21
N THR A 5 23.04 -9.46 -1.46
CA THR A 5 22.62 -9.29 -0.07
C THR A 5 21.37 -8.45 0.06
N GLU A 6 20.89 -7.86 -1.03
CA GLU A 6 19.72 -7.03 -1.00
C GLU A 6 18.53 -7.83 -1.47
N LYS A 7 17.66 -8.14 -0.53
CA LYS A 7 16.48 -8.90 -0.86
C LYS A 7 15.33 -7.96 -1.19
N GLN A 8 14.67 -8.22 -2.30
CA GLN A 8 13.48 -7.49 -2.65
C GLN A 8 12.32 -7.99 -1.79
N LEU A 9 11.73 -7.09 -1.04
CA LEU A 9 10.62 -7.42 -0.17
C LEU A 9 9.30 -7.11 -0.85
N GLN A 10 8.25 -7.77 -0.38
CA GLN A 10 6.89 -7.43 -0.75
C GLN A 10 6.29 -6.65 0.41
N ILE A 11 6.01 -5.38 0.16
CA ILE A 11 5.55 -4.45 1.20
C ILE A 11 4.11 -4.07 0.91
N GLY A 12 3.25 -4.24 1.89
CA GLY A 12 1.89 -3.76 1.83
C GLY A 12 1.74 -2.50 2.66
N VAL A 13 1.23 -1.43 2.04
CA VAL A 13 0.98 -0.17 2.73
C VAL A 13 -0.52 0.03 2.83
N ILE A 14 -1.02 0.21 4.04
CA ILE A 14 -2.44 0.34 4.30
C ILE A 14 -2.79 1.80 4.50
N ALA A 15 -3.67 2.28 3.68
CA ALA A 15 -4.14 3.67 3.58
C ALA A 15 -3.32 4.47 2.58
N ALA A 16 -4.02 5.09 1.63
CA ALA A 16 -3.41 5.77 0.51
C ALA A 16 -3.52 7.29 0.63
N GLY A 17 -3.41 7.84 1.83
CA GLY A 17 -3.28 9.26 2.01
C GLY A 17 -1.93 9.74 1.48
N ALA A 18 -1.70 11.06 1.53
CA ALA A 18 -0.48 11.61 0.96
C ALA A 18 0.76 10.99 1.59
N TRP A 19 0.77 10.83 2.90
CA TRP A 19 1.93 10.31 3.60
C TRP A 19 2.21 8.85 3.24
N GLY A 20 1.16 8.01 3.27
CA GLY A 20 1.33 6.60 2.91
C GLY A 20 1.75 6.43 1.46
N THR A 21 1.20 7.26 0.57
CA THR A 21 1.57 7.21 -0.85
C THR A 21 3.03 7.60 -1.04
N ALA A 22 3.50 8.63 -0.34
CA ALA A 22 4.90 9.05 -0.47
C ALA A 22 5.87 7.97 0.03
N LEU A 23 5.54 7.33 1.15
CA LEU A 23 6.35 6.22 1.64
C LEU A 23 6.38 5.06 0.66
N ALA A 24 5.20 4.71 0.14
CA ALA A 24 5.10 3.61 -0.80
C ALA A 24 5.92 3.88 -2.05
N ALA A 25 5.88 5.11 -2.55
CA ALA A 25 6.64 5.49 -3.73
C ALA A 25 8.14 5.35 -3.48
N ASN A 26 8.60 5.74 -2.29
CA ASN A 26 10.01 5.63 -1.96
C ASN A 26 10.46 4.16 -1.95
N TRP A 27 9.68 3.31 -1.31
CA TRP A 27 10.05 1.89 -1.22
C TRP A 27 9.89 1.15 -2.55
N ALA A 28 8.99 1.61 -3.42
CA ALA A 28 8.77 0.94 -4.70
C ALA A 28 9.95 1.04 -5.64
N GLN A 29 10.93 1.88 -5.31
CA GLN A 29 12.16 1.96 -6.10
C GLN A 29 13.03 0.72 -5.92
N ARG A 30 12.84 -0.02 -4.82
CA ARG A 30 13.67 -1.19 -4.54
C ARG A 30 12.86 -2.45 -4.24
N HIS A 31 11.60 -2.28 -3.87
CA HIS A 31 10.78 -3.40 -3.41
C HIS A 31 9.49 -3.43 -4.18
N GLN A 32 8.79 -4.55 -4.08
CA GLN A 32 7.45 -4.65 -4.64
C GLN A 32 6.47 -4.10 -3.61
N VAL A 33 5.78 -3.03 -3.96
CA VAL A 33 4.89 -2.36 -3.02
C VAL A 33 3.48 -2.38 -3.56
N THR A 34 2.56 -2.79 -2.72
CA THR A 34 1.13 -2.70 -2.99
C THR A 34 0.50 -1.83 -1.93
N ILE A 35 -0.20 -0.78 -2.36
CA ILE A 35 -0.84 0.14 -1.45
C ILE A 35 -2.34 -0.15 -1.44
N TRP A 36 -2.91 -0.23 -0.26
CA TRP A 36 -4.34 -0.42 -0.10
C TRP A 36 -5.03 0.91 0.11
N ALA A 37 -6.08 1.14 -0.65
CA ALA A 37 -6.91 2.32 -0.50
C ALA A 37 -8.37 1.88 -0.45
N ARG A 38 -9.13 2.53 0.42
CA ARG A 38 -10.55 2.26 0.51
C ARG A 38 -11.32 2.83 -0.67
N GLU A 39 -10.83 3.92 -1.25
CA GLU A 39 -11.52 4.62 -2.33
C GLU A 39 -11.17 4.01 -3.67
N PRO A 40 -12.14 3.47 -4.41
CA PRO A 40 -11.84 2.86 -5.71
C PRO A 40 -11.22 3.83 -6.71
N GLU A 41 -11.58 5.10 -6.65
CA GLU A 41 -11.02 6.07 -7.58
C GLU A 41 -9.53 6.31 -7.33
N VAL A 42 -9.08 6.16 -6.08
CA VAL A 42 -7.66 6.26 -5.77
C VAL A 42 -6.91 5.07 -6.35
N VAL A 43 -7.48 3.88 -6.20
CA VAL A 43 -6.88 2.67 -6.74
C VAL A 43 -6.73 2.79 -8.25
N GLU A 44 -7.78 3.22 -8.91
CA GLU A 44 -7.72 3.34 -10.36
C GLU A 44 -6.73 4.41 -10.80
N SER A 45 -6.70 5.54 -10.09
CA SER A 45 -5.77 6.60 -10.41
C SER A 45 -4.33 6.11 -10.34
N ILE A 46 -3.98 5.39 -9.31
CA ILE A 46 -2.62 4.89 -9.15
C ILE A 46 -2.28 3.88 -10.22
N ASN A 47 -3.18 2.93 -10.48
CA ASN A 47 -2.88 1.85 -11.42
C ASN A 47 -2.88 2.31 -12.86
N SER A 48 -3.71 3.31 -13.21
CA SER A 48 -3.85 3.75 -14.59
C SER A 48 -2.89 4.87 -14.96
N THR A 49 -2.73 5.86 -14.09
CA THR A 49 -1.96 7.05 -14.41
C THR A 49 -0.70 7.20 -13.59
N HIS A 50 -0.48 6.31 -12.61
CA HIS A 50 0.68 6.34 -11.72
C HIS A 50 0.74 7.65 -10.94
N VAL A 51 -0.42 8.14 -10.55
CA VAL A 51 -0.58 9.33 -9.73
C VAL A 51 -1.72 9.08 -8.75
N ASN A 52 -1.53 9.46 -7.50
CA ASN A 52 -2.64 9.48 -6.55
C ASN A 52 -3.29 10.86 -6.65
N SER A 53 -4.25 11.00 -7.55
CA SER A 53 -4.79 12.30 -7.91
C SER A 53 -5.56 12.95 -6.78
N ARG A 54 -6.02 12.17 -5.80
CA ARG A 54 -6.80 12.72 -4.69
C ARG A 54 -5.91 13.22 -3.56
N PHE A 55 -4.83 12.52 -3.25
CA PHE A 55 -4.06 12.81 -2.05
C PHE A 55 -2.64 13.27 -2.33
N LEU A 56 -2.10 12.99 -3.51
CA LEU A 56 -0.73 13.38 -3.85
C LEU A 56 -0.64 13.66 -5.35
N PRO A 57 -1.38 14.66 -5.85
CA PRO A 57 -1.55 14.83 -7.30
C PRO A 57 -0.32 15.30 -8.02
N GLU A 58 0.67 15.84 -7.31
CA GLU A 58 1.82 16.45 -7.96
C GLU A 58 2.99 15.51 -8.13
N ILE A 59 2.87 14.28 -7.65
CA ILE A 59 3.98 13.33 -7.65
C ILE A 59 3.65 12.16 -8.57
N ARG A 60 4.53 11.89 -9.52
CA ARG A 60 4.40 10.69 -10.32
C ARG A 60 4.98 9.51 -9.58
N LEU A 61 4.23 8.43 -9.49
CA LEU A 61 4.60 7.25 -8.73
C LEU A 61 5.34 6.26 -9.63
N PRO A 62 6.24 5.44 -9.06
CA PRO A 62 6.89 4.38 -9.84
C PRO A 62 5.86 3.42 -10.44
N GLU A 63 6.15 2.92 -11.62
CA GLU A 63 5.25 1.97 -12.27
C GLU A 63 5.17 0.65 -11.51
N ALA A 64 6.16 0.34 -10.71
CA ALA A 64 6.15 -0.87 -9.90
C ALA A 64 5.17 -0.80 -8.73
N LEU A 65 4.72 0.40 -8.37
CA LEU A 65 3.76 0.57 -7.28
C LEU A 65 2.37 0.20 -7.77
N LYS A 66 1.75 -0.74 -7.09
CA LYS A 66 0.40 -1.19 -7.40
C LYS A 66 -0.56 -0.77 -6.30
N ALA A 67 -1.83 -0.65 -6.63
CA ALA A 67 -2.85 -0.32 -5.65
C ALA A 67 -3.98 -1.33 -5.70
N THR A 68 -4.64 -1.51 -4.56
CA THR A 68 -5.76 -2.43 -4.46
C THR A 68 -6.74 -1.92 -3.40
N SER A 69 -8.01 -2.25 -3.55
CA SER A 69 -9.00 -2.03 -2.50
C SER A 69 -9.31 -3.31 -1.73
N ASP A 70 -8.61 -4.40 -2.02
CA ASP A 70 -8.82 -5.70 -1.40
C ASP A 70 -7.67 -5.97 -0.43
N LEU A 71 -7.97 -5.92 0.88
CA LEU A 71 -6.94 -6.16 1.90
C LEU A 71 -6.35 -7.55 1.82
N SER A 72 -7.10 -8.54 1.34
CA SER A 72 -6.58 -9.89 1.26
C SER A 72 -5.42 -9.99 0.25
N ALA A 73 -5.31 -9.04 -0.67
CA ALA A 73 -4.19 -9.00 -1.60
C ALA A 73 -2.87 -8.74 -0.91
N LEU A 74 -2.89 -8.28 0.34
CA LEU A 74 -1.67 -7.99 1.10
C LEU A 74 -1.23 -9.18 1.96
N LEU A 75 -1.93 -10.30 1.90
CA LEU A 75 -1.61 -11.43 2.76
C LEU A 75 -0.22 -12.01 2.51
N GLY A 76 0.30 -11.88 1.31
CA GLY A 76 1.64 -12.38 1.00
C GLY A 76 2.75 -11.39 1.25
N SER A 77 2.45 -10.26 1.88
CA SER A 77 3.47 -9.25 2.13
C SER A 77 4.46 -9.69 3.19
N ASP A 78 5.73 -9.36 2.98
CA ASP A 78 6.76 -9.57 3.99
C ASP A 78 6.64 -8.56 5.11
N VAL A 79 6.20 -7.34 4.78
CA VAL A 79 6.07 -6.24 5.73
C VAL A 79 4.75 -5.54 5.46
N LEU A 80 4.02 -5.24 6.51
CA LEU A 80 2.80 -4.42 6.41
C LEU A 80 3.02 -3.12 7.17
N VAL A 81 2.74 -2.02 6.51
CA VAL A 81 2.89 -0.69 7.08
C VAL A 81 1.51 -0.05 7.20
N LEU A 82 1.19 0.37 8.41
CA LEU A 82 -0.08 1.06 8.66
C LEU A 82 0.16 2.55 8.66
N ALA A 83 -0.32 3.21 7.62
CA ALA A 83 -0.21 4.66 7.48
C ALA A 83 -1.60 5.29 7.62
N THR A 84 -2.35 4.85 8.63
CA THR A 84 -3.70 5.34 8.87
C THR A 84 -3.71 6.38 9.98
N PRO A 85 -4.70 7.28 9.98
CA PRO A 85 -4.89 8.16 11.13
C PRO A 85 -5.12 7.35 12.40
N VAL A 86 -4.68 7.88 13.53
CA VAL A 86 -4.83 7.19 14.80
C VAL A 86 -6.30 6.87 15.08
N ALA A 87 -7.20 7.76 14.69
CA ALA A 87 -8.62 7.56 14.95
C ALA A 87 -9.17 6.33 14.23
N ALA A 88 -8.55 5.93 13.11
CA ALA A 88 -9.02 4.76 12.34
C ALA A 88 -8.22 3.50 12.66
N LEU A 89 -7.23 3.59 13.53
CA LEU A 89 -6.28 2.49 13.71
C LEU A 89 -6.95 1.24 14.25
N ARG A 90 -7.87 1.38 15.23
CA ARG A 90 -8.51 0.22 15.83
C ARG A 90 -9.31 -0.56 14.79
N ILE A 91 -10.11 0.15 13.99
CA ILE A 91 -10.92 -0.50 12.97
C ILE A 91 -10.04 -1.18 11.94
N THR A 92 -8.97 -0.51 11.53
CA THR A 92 -8.04 -1.09 10.57
C THR A 92 -7.41 -2.37 11.10
N LEU A 93 -6.99 -2.36 12.36
CA LEU A 93 -6.38 -3.54 12.96
C LEU A 93 -7.37 -4.68 13.08
N GLN A 94 -8.62 -4.40 13.42
CA GLN A 94 -9.64 -5.44 13.49
C GLN A 94 -9.92 -6.04 12.11
N THR A 95 -9.97 -5.19 11.09
CA THR A 95 -10.19 -5.67 9.73
C THR A 95 -9.04 -6.56 9.28
N LEU A 96 -7.81 -6.16 9.56
CA LEU A 96 -6.64 -6.97 9.22
C LEU A 96 -6.67 -8.30 9.94
N GLN A 97 -7.03 -8.29 11.21
CA GLN A 97 -7.10 -9.52 11.98
C GLN A 97 -8.08 -10.49 11.35
N ASN A 98 -9.24 -10.00 10.92
CA ASN A 98 -10.24 -10.84 10.28
C ASN A 98 -9.75 -11.40 8.96
N VAL A 99 -9.09 -10.57 8.16
CA VAL A 99 -8.56 -11.00 6.87
C VAL A 99 -7.49 -12.07 7.07
N PHE A 100 -6.57 -11.83 7.99
CA PHE A 100 -5.46 -12.74 8.22
C PHE A 100 -5.90 -14.04 8.89
N ALA A 101 -7.05 -14.00 9.57
CA ALA A 101 -7.64 -15.20 10.13
C ALA A 101 -8.52 -15.96 9.13
N GLY A 102 -8.64 -15.47 7.91
CA GLY A 102 -9.46 -16.10 6.90
C GLY A 102 -10.94 -15.84 7.02
N LYS A 103 -11.31 -14.83 7.80
CA LYS A 103 -12.73 -14.51 7.98
C LYS A 103 -13.17 -13.47 6.96
N PRO A 104 -14.45 -13.45 6.61
CA PRO A 104 -14.97 -12.40 5.72
C PRO A 104 -14.86 -11.03 6.38
N LEU A 105 -14.71 -10.03 5.56
CA LEU A 105 -14.65 -8.66 6.03
C LEU A 105 -16.01 -8.11 6.43
#